data_9bb7542c88db60daf05ab6cc2d078d0f
#
_entry.id   9bb7542c88db60daf05ab6cc2d078d0f
#
_cell.length_a   1.000
_cell.length_b   1.000
_cell.length_c   1.000
_cell.angle_alpha   90.00
_cell.angle_beta   90.00
_cell.angle_gamma   90.00
#
_symmetry.space_group_name_H-M   'P 1'
#
loop_
_entity.id
_entity.type
_entity.pdbx_description
1 polymer ?
#
loop_
_entity_poly.entity_id
_entity_poly.type
_entity_poly.pdbx_seq_one_letter_code
_entity_poly.pdbx_strand_id
1 'polypeptide(L)'
;MKKKIYIYLTTLLIVFVSCSKPISINDLESKEGIAIDPTTNQPFTGEASLDFYNGGTRMVGSYQSGIKSGEWKYYVQGTEGKYYDLTFDNGNIIKAIYNDGDRQWQGTPVAHEPDSLMPDGYYFVQEQEIYNYNMSPTVYVQLINSNPHGNLTRWFPEGQMFSDGSFVHGNRQGPFTWWYKSGAIKETSFWENGKQIAKTTQFWENGNNYAVANYEKGVLTGKLTWWYEDGQKKEEVNFVDGKRDGLAYWWYSNGNKKGIADVSSGTGQVTLFSKDASHFERFNVQNDKVFCKSGEILFSIENISKDSVLPINNGTCDCADCSDESS
;
A
#
# COMPACT_ATOMS: atom_id res chain seq x y z
N MET A 1 21.50 -32.34 74.61
CA MET A 1 20.80 -31.74 73.41
C MET A 1 21.58 -32.11 72.17
N LYS A 2 21.07 -33.03 71.35
CA LYS A 2 21.70 -33.45 70.08
C LYS A 2 21.08 -32.59 68.95
N LYS A 3 21.88 -31.71 68.36
CA LYS A 3 21.47 -30.97 67.17
C LYS A 3 21.52 -31.92 65.97
N LYS A 4 20.38 -32.15 65.32
CA LYS A 4 20.29 -32.81 64.01
C LYS A 4 20.62 -31.77 62.94
N ILE A 5 21.71 -32.02 62.21
CA ILE A 5 22.06 -31.24 60.97
C ILE A 5 21.32 -31.90 59.84
N TYR A 6 20.40 -31.14 59.20
CA TYR A 6 19.77 -31.54 57.92
C TYR A 6 20.66 -31.02 56.80
N ILE A 7 21.28 -31.92 56.05
CA ILE A 7 22.00 -31.63 54.82
C ILE A 7 20.94 -31.63 53.72
N TYR A 8 20.62 -30.43 53.18
CA TYR A 8 19.86 -30.32 51.95
C TYR A 8 20.79 -30.59 50.77
N LEU A 9 20.60 -31.76 50.15
CA LEU A 9 21.26 -32.12 48.90
C LEU A 9 20.50 -31.37 47.78
N THR A 10 20.98 -30.18 47.35
CA THR A 10 20.53 -29.52 46.14
C THR A 10 21.14 -30.26 44.97
N THR A 11 20.35 -31.08 44.30
CA THR A 11 20.69 -31.64 42.98
C THR A 11 20.79 -30.49 41.97
N LEU A 12 22.04 -30.09 41.69
CA LEU A 12 22.33 -29.17 40.59
C LEU A 12 22.08 -29.91 39.28
N LEU A 13 20.93 -29.65 38.65
CA LEU A 13 20.63 -30.15 37.30
C LEU A 13 21.54 -29.39 36.33
N ILE A 14 22.69 -29.96 35.99
CA ILE A 14 23.56 -29.43 34.94
C ILE A 14 22.88 -29.80 33.62
N VAL A 15 22.16 -28.82 33.04
CA VAL A 15 21.67 -28.90 31.65
C VAL A 15 22.91 -28.76 30.78
N PHE A 16 23.40 -29.87 30.24
CA PHE A 16 24.34 -29.83 29.14
C PHE A 16 23.60 -29.30 27.89
N VAL A 17 23.77 -28.01 27.60
CA VAL A 17 23.40 -27.47 26.28
C VAL A 17 24.41 -28.07 25.30
N SER A 18 24.05 -29.18 24.69
CA SER A 18 24.76 -29.73 23.55
C SER A 18 24.59 -28.74 22.42
N CYS A 19 25.69 -28.15 21.95
CA CYS A 19 25.73 -27.29 20.77
C CYS A 19 25.68 -28.18 19.50
N SER A 20 24.63 -29.00 19.35
CA SER A 20 24.37 -29.80 18.17
C SER A 20 23.66 -28.89 17.15
N LYS A 21 24.01 -29.01 15.87
CA LYS A 21 23.26 -28.32 14.81
C LYS A 21 21.78 -28.76 14.85
N PRO A 22 20.82 -27.82 14.58
CA PRO A 22 19.43 -28.19 14.44
C PRO A 22 19.26 -29.33 13.43
N ILE A 23 18.38 -30.28 13.71
CA ILE A 23 18.03 -31.33 12.73
C ILE A 23 17.26 -30.70 11.56
N SER A 24 17.45 -31.19 10.33
CA SER A 24 16.62 -30.74 9.22
C SER A 24 15.17 -31.20 9.41
N ILE A 25 14.20 -30.28 9.26
CA ILE A 25 12.78 -30.64 9.30
C ILE A 25 12.43 -31.66 8.23
N ASN A 26 13.14 -31.66 7.09
CA ASN A 26 12.97 -32.65 6.03
C ASN A 26 13.39 -34.07 6.44
N ASP A 27 14.20 -34.20 7.48
CA ASP A 27 14.65 -35.50 8.02
C ASP A 27 13.66 -36.06 9.06
N LEU A 28 12.63 -35.32 9.44
CA LEU A 28 11.57 -35.77 10.33
C LEU A 28 10.38 -36.33 9.54
N GLU A 29 9.76 -37.38 10.05
CA GLU A 29 8.48 -37.87 9.57
C GLU A 29 7.33 -37.10 10.20
N SER A 30 6.24 -36.92 9.45
CA SER A 30 4.99 -36.37 10.00
C SER A 30 3.93 -37.46 10.11
N LYS A 31 3.46 -37.73 11.33
CA LYS A 31 2.36 -38.67 11.60
C LYS A 31 1.26 -37.93 12.36
N GLU A 32 0.11 -37.73 11.73
CA GLU A 32 -1.04 -37.01 12.30
C GLU A 32 -0.68 -35.59 12.83
N GLY A 33 0.21 -34.87 12.12
CA GLY A 33 0.69 -33.54 12.53
C GLY A 33 1.78 -33.53 13.61
N ILE A 34 2.23 -34.70 14.06
CA ILE A 34 3.31 -34.85 15.04
C ILE A 34 4.62 -35.14 14.29
N ALA A 35 5.67 -34.39 14.58
CA ALA A 35 7.00 -34.63 14.07
C ALA A 35 7.65 -35.83 14.79
N ILE A 36 8.03 -36.85 14.03
CA ILE A 36 8.61 -38.12 14.51
C ILE A 36 10.06 -38.18 14.06
N ASP A 37 10.96 -38.55 14.97
CA ASP A 37 12.33 -38.94 14.66
C ASP A 37 12.31 -40.33 14.01
N PRO A 38 12.68 -40.49 12.73
CA PRO A 38 12.61 -41.76 12.02
C PRO A 38 13.61 -42.80 12.58
N THR A 39 14.64 -42.36 13.32
CA THR A 39 15.65 -43.30 13.89
C THR A 39 15.14 -43.96 15.16
N THR A 40 14.33 -43.23 15.94
CA THR A 40 13.79 -43.76 17.22
C THR A 40 12.34 -44.15 17.13
N ASN A 41 11.64 -43.69 16.07
CA ASN A 41 10.18 -43.81 15.87
C ASN A 41 9.39 -43.17 17.04
N GLN A 42 9.96 -42.17 17.69
CA GLN A 42 9.35 -41.44 18.80
C GLN A 42 9.08 -39.98 18.39
N PRO A 43 8.12 -39.30 19.06
CA PRO A 43 7.91 -37.86 18.89
C PRO A 43 9.20 -37.08 19.13
N PHE A 44 9.60 -36.27 18.17
CA PHE A 44 10.86 -35.52 18.23
C PHE A 44 10.81 -34.40 19.27
N THR A 45 11.89 -34.26 20.03
CA THR A 45 12.11 -33.12 20.95
C THR A 45 13.51 -32.57 20.71
N GLY A 46 13.60 -31.30 20.33
CA GLY A 46 14.87 -30.65 20.03
C GLY A 46 14.72 -29.50 19.05
N GLU A 47 15.84 -28.87 18.72
CA GLU A 47 15.90 -27.83 17.70
C GLU A 47 15.85 -28.43 16.30
N ALA A 48 15.09 -27.78 15.42
CA ALA A 48 14.97 -28.14 14.02
C ALA A 48 15.00 -26.91 13.11
N SER A 49 15.53 -27.08 11.91
CA SER A 49 15.59 -26.01 10.90
C SER A 49 15.15 -26.53 9.54
N LEU A 50 14.72 -25.60 8.71
CA LEU A 50 14.47 -25.83 7.29
C LEU A 50 15.19 -24.74 6.50
N ASP A 51 15.87 -25.15 5.44
CA ASP A 51 16.56 -24.21 4.56
C ASP A 51 15.73 -23.93 3.29
N PHE A 52 16.00 -22.80 2.64
CA PHE A 52 15.52 -22.53 1.30
C PHE A 52 16.23 -23.43 0.28
N TYR A 53 15.59 -23.70 -0.87
CA TYR A 53 16.17 -24.54 -1.93
C TYR A 53 17.48 -23.96 -2.53
N ASN A 54 17.67 -22.63 -2.43
CA ASN A 54 18.85 -21.91 -2.89
C ASN A 54 19.88 -21.64 -1.78
N GLY A 55 19.70 -22.27 -0.61
CA GLY A 55 20.53 -22.10 0.58
C GLY A 55 20.02 -20.99 1.50
N GLY A 56 20.58 -20.95 2.72
CA GLY A 56 20.13 -20.09 3.80
C GLY A 56 18.91 -20.62 4.54
N THR A 57 18.86 -20.28 5.84
CA THR A 57 17.80 -20.78 6.72
C THR A 57 16.46 -20.13 6.38
N ARG A 58 15.44 -20.95 6.18
CA ARG A 58 14.04 -20.53 5.99
C ARG A 58 13.33 -20.40 7.34
N MET A 59 13.49 -21.37 8.22
CA MET A 59 12.94 -21.32 9.56
C MET A 59 13.77 -22.14 10.54
N VAL A 60 13.72 -21.76 11.82
CA VAL A 60 14.38 -22.46 12.92
C VAL A 60 13.57 -22.30 14.20
N GLY A 61 13.51 -23.34 15.01
CA GLY A 61 12.82 -23.35 16.29
C GLY A 61 12.87 -24.72 16.96
N SER A 62 12.04 -24.94 17.95
CA SER A 62 12.07 -26.16 18.75
C SER A 62 10.76 -26.95 18.69
N TYR A 63 10.87 -28.26 18.72
CA TYR A 63 9.77 -29.19 18.98
C TYR A 63 9.85 -29.72 20.40
N GLN A 64 8.69 -29.91 21.01
CA GLN A 64 8.53 -30.66 22.24
C GLN A 64 7.50 -31.76 22.03
N SER A 65 7.90 -33.02 22.18
CA SER A 65 7.04 -34.18 21.92
C SER A 65 6.38 -34.15 20.54
N GLY A 66 7.14 -33.77 19.51
CA GLY A 66 6.69 -33.69 18.13
C GLY A 66 5.85 -32.46 17.76
N ILE A 67 5.61 -31.54 18.70
CA ILE A 67 4.79 -30.35 18.51
C ILE A 67 5.67 -29.10 18.59
N LYS A 68 5.45 -28.13 17.70
CA LYS A 68 6.16 -26.84 17.76
C LYS A 68 5.91 -26.16 19.09
N SER A 69 7.00 -25.69 19.74
CA SER A 69 6.96 -25.07 21.06
C SER A 69 8.01 -23.96 21.16
N GLY A 70 7.71 -22.95 22.01
CA GLY A 70 8.62 -21.82 22.22
C GLY A 70 8.77 -20.92 21.01
N GLU A 71 9.93 -20.29 20.89
CA GLU A 71 10.20 -19.31 19.84
C GLU A 71 10.64 -19.98 18.55
N TRP A 72 10.06 -19.52 17.41
CA TRP A 72 10.38 -19.90 16.06
C TRP A 72 10.66 -18.67 15.24
N LYS A 73 11.75 -18.68 14.49
CA LYS A 73 12.08 -17.62 13.52
C LYS A 73 11.85 -18.09 12.09
N TYR A 74 11.14 -17.28 11.32
CA TYR A 74 10.82 -17.53 9.91
C TYR A 74 11.35 -16.38 9.06
N TYR A 75 12.24 -16.68 8.14
CA TYR A 75 12.87 -15.69 7.27
C TYR A 75 12.11 -15.53 5.97
N VAL A 76 12.03 -14.31 5.45
CA VAL A 76 11.40 -14.01 4.15
C VAL A 76 12.44 -14.17 3.05
N GLN A 77 12.17 -15.01 2.05
CA GLN A 77 13.12 -15.31 0.98
C GLN A 77 13.43 -14.07 0.14
N GLY A 78 14.73 -13.88 -0.20
CA GLY A 78 15.18 -12.79 -1.07
C GLY A 78 15.15 -11.40 -0.44
N THR A 79 14.94 -11.32 0.89
CA THR A 79 14.93 -10.06 1.62
C THR A 79 15.91 -10.14 2.79
N GLU A 80 16.84 -9.20 2.87
CA GLU A 80 17.74 -9.11 4.00
C GLU A 80 17.01 -8.47 5.19
N GLY A 81 17.10 -9.09 6.38
CA GLY A 81 16.56 -8.55 7.62
C GLY A 81 15.04 -8.69 7.83
N LYS A 82 14.28 -9.27 6.90
CA LYS A 82 12.85 -9.51 7.09
C LYS A 82 12.57 -10.90 7.62
N TYR A 83 11.83 -10.98 8.74
CA TYR A 83 11.50 -12.25 9.37
C TYR A 83 10.32 -12.11 10.34
N TYR A 84 9.74 -13.27 10.71
CA TYR A 84 8.80 -13.40 11.82
C TYR A 84 9.45 -14.08 13.00
N ASP A 85 9.21 -13.56 14.20
CA ASP A 85 9.37 -14.28 15.46
C ASP A 85 7.97 -14.73 15.89
N LEU A 86 7.75 -16.05 15.91
CA LEU A 86 6.50 -16.67 16.32
C LEU A 86 6.72 -17.41 17.63
N THR A 87 5.82 -17.23 18.60
CA THR A 87 5.84 -18.03 19.83
C THR A 87 4.71 -19.06 19.76
N PHE A 88 5.07 -20.32 19.92
CA PHE A 88 4.14 -21.44 19.94
C PHE A 88 3.92 -21.97 21.37
N ASP A 89 2.66 -22.25 21.71
CA ASP A 89 2.25 -23.03 22.85
C ASP A 89 1.35 -24.19 22.36
N ASN A 90 1.75 -25.41 22.66
CA ASN A 90 1.06 -26.63 22.23
C ASN A 90 0.70 -26.62 20.73
N GLY A 91 1.64 -26.19 19.87
CA GLY A 91 1.47 -26.10 18.42
C GLY A 91 0.67 -24.89 17.93
N ASN A 92 0.08 -24.10 18.80
CA ASN A 92 -0.67 -22.90 18.44
C ASN A 92 0.22 -21.66 18.53
N ILE A 93 0.09 -20.75 17.57
CA ILE A 93 0.77 -19.45 17.62
C ILE A 93 0.05 -18.56 18.63
N ILE A 94 0.74 -18.17 19.71
CA ILE A 94 0.21 -17.28 20.75
C ILE A 94 0.74 -15.85 20.62
N LYS A 95 1.80 -15.67 19.84
CA LYS A 95 2.40 -14.36 19.59
C LYS A 95 3.12 -14.38 18.24
N ALA A 96 2.99 -13.30 17.48
CA ALA A 96 3.77 -13.06 16.29
C ALA A 96 4.35 -11.64 16.29
N ILE A 97 5.60 -11.53 15.89
CA ILE A 97 6.25 -10.25 15.59
C ILE A 97 6.77 -10.35 14.17
N TYR A 98 6.36 -9.44 13.31
CA TYR A 98 6.95 -9.25 11.99
C TYR A 98 8.01 -8.15 12.06
N ASN A 99 9.16 -8.40 11.45
CA ASN A 99 10.29 -7.49 11.36
C ASN A 99 10.63 -7.26 9.88
N ASP A 100 10.66 -6.00 9.41
CA ASP A 100 11.02 -5.66 8.03
C ASP A 100 12.41 -5.01 7.92
N GLY A 101 13.21 -5.11 8.98
CA GLY A 101 14.53 -4.51 9.09
C GLY A 101 14.50 -3.20 9.89
N ASP A 102 13.59 -2.28 9.57
CA ASP A 102 13.50 -0.97 10.20
C ASP A 102 12.39 -0.88 11.27
N ARG A 103 11.33 -1.64 11.09
CA ARG A 103 10.13 -1.60 11.93
C ARG A 103 9.69 -2.99 12.38
N GLN A 104 8.99 -3.02 13.49
CA GLN A 104 8.40 -4.23 14.06
C GLN A 104 6.91 -4.05 14.29
N TRP A 105 6.14 -5.11 13.99
CA TRP A 105 4.71 -5.20 14.26
C TRP A 105 4.44 -6.46 15.07
N GLN A 106 3.70 -6.31 16.16
CA GLN A 106 3.30 -7.44 17.00
C GLN A 106 1.79 -7.65 16.88
N GLY A 107 1.37 -8.89 16.67
CA GLY A 107 -0.06 -9.22 16.57
C GLY A 107 -0.35 -10.71 16.50
N THR A 108 -1.60 -11.04 16.26
CA THR A 108 -2.10 -12.41 16.06
C THR A 108 -2.22 -12.68 14.57
N PRO A 109 -1.58 -13.74 14.02
CA PRO A 109 -1.74 -14.12 12.61
C PRO A 109 -3.16 -14.63 12.35
N VAL A 110 -3.77 -14.22 11.24
CA VAL A 110 -5.09 -14.65 10.78
C VAL A 110 -5.08 -14.91 9.29
N ALA A 111 -5.97 -15.81 8.81
CA ALA A 111 -5.99 -16.22 7.41
C ALA A 111 -6.71 -15.23 6.48
N HIS A 112 -7.53 -14.33 7.02
CA HIS A 112 -8.30 -13.34 6.25
C HIS A 112 -8.30 -11.98 6.96
N GLU A 113 -8.70 -10.92 6.26
CA GLU A 113 -8.84 -9.60 6.88
C GLU A 113 -9.79 -9.66 8.07
N PRO A 114 -9.42 -9.05 9.22
CA PRO A 114 -10.26 -9.03 10.40
C PRO A 114 -11.62 -8.39 10.11
N ASP A 115 -12.67 -9.04 10.58
CA ASP A 115 -14.04 -8.60 10.44
C ASP A 115 -14.66 -8.27 11.81
N SER A 116 -15.96 -7.95 11.81
CA SER A 116 -16.71 -7.58 13.01
C SER A 116 -16.89 -8.73 14.04
N LEU A 117 -16.49 -9.95 13.71
CA LEU A 117 -16.55 -11.11 14.60
C LEU A 117 -15.28 -11.30 15.40
N MET A 118 -14.19 -10.62 15.03
CA MET A 118 -12.92 -10.73 15.73
C MET A 118 -12.87 -9.82 16.95
N PRO A 119 -12.33 -10.31 18.09
CA PRO A 119 -12.16 -9.50 19.29
C PRO A 119 -11.19 -8.35 19.06
N ASP A 120 -11.19 -7.38 19.98
CA ASP A 120 -10.22 -6.28 19.98
C ASP A 120 -8.80 -6.83 20.07
N GLY A 121 -7.89 -6.31 19.23
CA GLY A 121 -6.52 -6.79 19.18
C GLY A 121 -5.74 -6.30 17.97
N TYR A 122 -4.51 -6.81 17.85
CA TYR A 122 -3.63 -6.57 16.71
C TYR A 122 -3.57 -7.83 15.86
N TYR A 123 -3.73 -7.68 14.56
CA TYR A 123 -3.83 -8.79 13.62
C TYR A 123 -2.87 -8.63 12.45
N PHE A 124 -2.24 -9.75 12.04
CA PHE A 124 -1.57 -9.90 10.76
C PHE A 124 -2.42 -10.77 9.86
N VAL A 125 -2.81 -10.24 8.71
CA VAL A 125 -3.47 -11.05 7.69
C VAL A 125 -2.43 -11.72 6.82
N GLN A 126 -2.56 -13.02 6.67
CA GLN A 126 -1.73 -13.85 5.83
C GLN A 126 -2.64 -14.71 4.95
N GLU A 127 -2.86 -14.28 3.72
CA GLU A 127 -3.84 -14.86 2.79
C GLU A 127 -3.51 -16.28 2.32
N GLN A 128 -2.30 -16.79 2.58
CA GLN A 128 -1.90 -18.14 2.19
C GLN A 128 -1.22 -18.88 3.33
N GLU A 129 -1.47 -20.20 3.39
CA GLU A 129 -0.82 -21.09 4.35
C GLU A 129 0.70 -20.90 4.32
N ILE A 130 1.31 -21.04 5.51
CA ILE A 130 2.75 -20.87 5.82
C ILE A 130 3.70 -21.64 4.88
N TYR A 131 3.17 -22.42 3.95
CA TYR A 131 3.91 -23.27 3.02
C TYR A 131 4.32 -22.59 1.71
N ASN A 132 3.83 -21.39 1.39
CA ASN A 132 4.24 -20.66 0.19
C ASN A 132 5.43 -19.73 0.46
N TYR A 133 6.31 -19.62 -0.52
CA TYR A 133 7.65 -19.02 -0.46
C TYR A 133 7.74 -17.53 -0.08
N ASN A 134 6.62 -16.82 0.00
CA ASN A 134 6.55 -15.42 0.40
C ASN A 134 5.68 -15.28 1.65
N MET A 135 6.33 -15.20 2.81
CA MET A 135 5.69 -15.14 4.12
C MET A 135 5.43 -13.70 4.61
N SER A 136 5.44 -12.70 3.74
CA SER A 136 5.11 -11.34 4.15
C SER A 136 3.63 -11.22 4.48
N PRO A 137 3.25 -10.51 5.56
CA PRO A 137 1.84 -10.22 5.81
C PRO A 137 1.29 -9.35 4.68
N THR A 138 0.03 -9.51 4.34
CA THR A 138 -0.65 -8.60 3.40
C THR A 138 -1.24 -7.40 4.12
N VAL A 139 -1.66 -7.57 5.38
CA VAL A 139 -2.23 -6.50 6.20
C VAL A 139 -1.80 -6.65 7.66
N TYR A 140 -1.52 -5.54 8.29
CA TYR A 140 -1.46 -5.38 9.74
C TYR A 140 -2.49 -4.35 10.18
N VAL A 141 -3.30 -4.68 11.17
CA VAL A 141 -4.36 -3.80 11.67
C VAL A 141 -4.61 -4.05 13.16
N GLN A 142 -4.89 -2.99 13.89
CA GLN A 142 -5.51 -3.05 15.22
C GLN A 142 -7.02 -2.90 15.07
N LEU A 143 -7.80 -3.71 15.80
CA LEU A 143 -9.24 -3.55 15.94
C LEU A 143 -9.59 -3.05 17.35
N ILE A 144 -10.52 -2.11 17.44
CA ILE A 144 -11.21 -1.70 18.67
C ILE A 144 -12.69 -1.55 18.35
N ASN A 145 -13.55 -2.25 19.09
CA ASN A 145 -14.99 -2.35 18.83
C ASN A 145 -15.27 -2.76 17.37
N SER A 146 -14.53 -3.77 16.87
CA SER A 146 -14.63 -4.31 15.51
C SER A 146 -14.29 -3.31 14.39
N ASN A 147 -13.65 -2.19 14.70
CA ASN A 147 -13.26 -1.18 13.73
C ASN A 147 -11.75 -0.99 13.71
N PRO A 148 -11.13 -0.74 12.55
CA PRO A 148 -9.73 -0.36 12.47
C PRO A 148 -9.42 0.83 13.38
N HIS A 149 -8.36 0.70 14.19
CA HIS A 149 -7.88 1.72 15.11
C HIS A 149 -6.35 1.68 15.16
N GLY A 150 -5.70 2.85 15.31
CA GLY A 150 -4.25 2.92 15.21
C GLY A 150 -3.74 2.69 13.79
N ASN A 151 -2.52 2.17 13.64
CA ASN A 151 -1.92 1.96 12.32
C ASN A 151 -2.57 0.79 11.57
N LEU A 152 -2.80 1.01 10.28
CA LEU A 152 -3.09 -0.03 9.30
C LEU A 152 -2.01 0.01 8.23
N THR A 153 -1.23 -1.07 8.13
CA THR A 153 -0.18 -1.23 7.14
C THR A 153 -0.54 -2.37 6.20
N ARG A 154 -0.35 -2.16 4.89
CA ARG A 154 -0.55 -3.19 3.87
C ARG A 154 0.73 -3.38 3.06
N TRP A 155 0.93 -4.60 2.59
CA TRP A 155 2.06 -4.99 1.75
C TRP A 155 1.59 -5.63 0.46
N PHE A 156 2.40 -5.51 -0.58
CA PHE A 156 2.29 -6.38 -1.74
C PHE A 156 2.65 -7.83 -1.35
N PRO A 157 2.17 -8.84 -2.09
CA PRO A 157 2.51 -10.24 -1.80
C PRO A 157 4.01 -10.53 -1.71
N GLU A 158 4.83 -9.75 -2.41
CA GLU A 158 6.28 -9.87 -2.42
C GLU A 158 6.97 -9.16 -1.24
N GLY A 159 6.18 -8.57 -0.31
CA GLY A 159 6.64 -7.99 0.94
C GLY A 159 7.08 -6.52 0.88
N GLN A 160 6.94 -5.84 -0.27
CA GLN A 160 7.09 -4.38 -0.32
C GLN A 160 5.84 -3.71 0.27
N MET A 161 6.02 -2.58 0.94
CA MET A 161 4.88 -1.81 1.45
C MET A 161 3.98 -1.34 0.31
N PHE A 162 2.67 -1.52 0.49
CA PHE A 162 1.64 -0.99 -0.39
C PHE A 162 1.03 0.30 0.15
N SER A 163 0.66 0.32 1.44
CA SER A 163 0.12 1.51 2.10
C SER A 163 0.36 1.49 3.60
N ASP A 164 0.48 2.69 4.19
CA ASP A 164 0.59 2.89 5.63
C ASP A 164 -0.21 4.13 6.04
N GLY A 165 -0.92 4.03 7.16
CA GLY A 165 -1.71 5.13 7.70
C GLY A 165 -2.44 4.75 8.98
N SER A 166 -3.06 5.71 9.62
CA SER A 166 -3.74 5.52 10.89
C SER A 166 -5.25 5.67 10.77
N PHE A 167 -5.96 4.97 11.65
CA PHE A 167 -7.41 5.00 11.76
C PHE A 167 -7.83 5.32 13.20
N VAL A 168 -8.98 5.97 13.35
CA VAL A 168 -9.68 6.17 14.61
C VAL A 168 -11.13 5.76 14.40
N HIS A 169 -11.57 4.70 15.10
CA HIS A 169 -12.92 4.14 14.97
C HIS A 169 -13.38 3.92 13.51
N GLY A 170 -12.51 3.29 12.71
CA GLY A 170 -12.78 2.99 11.30
C GLY A 170 -12.58 4.15 10.32
N ASN A 171 -12.31 5.35 10.79
CA ASN A 171 -12.07 6.52 9.95
C ASN A 171 -10.57 6.78 9.79
N ARG A 172 -10.13 7.10 8.57
CA ARG A 172 -8.75 7.53 8.32
C ARG A 172 -8.42 8.78 9.11
N GLN A 173 -7.22 8.80 9.72
CA GLN A 173 -6.75 9.90 10.57
C GLN A 173 -5.25 10.13 10.40
N GLY A 174 -4.85 11.39 10.18
CA GLY A 174 -3.44 11.74 10.00
C GLY A 174 -2.87 11.45 8.62
N PRO A 175 -1.54 11.28 8.52
CA PRO A 175 -0.87 11.04 7.25
C PRO A 175 -1.14 9.64 6.71
N PHE A 176 -1.28 9.54 5.39
CA PHE A 176 -1.31 8.30 4.64
C PHE A 176 -0.28 8.34 3.53
N THR A 177 0.41 7.20 3.31
CA THR A 177 1.36 7.02 2.22
C THR A 177 1.03 5.72 1.47
N TRP A 178 1.09 5.78 0.15
CA TRP A 178 1.01 4.62 -0.74
C TRP A 178 2.29 4.53 -1.55
N TRP A 179 2.66 3.31 -1.90
CA TRP A 179 3.87 3.01 -2.68
C TRP A 179 3.52 2.21 -3.93
N TYR A 180 4.36 2.34 -4.93
CA TYR A 180 4.45 1.41 -6.04
C TYR A 180 5.14 0.12 -5.59
N LYS A 181 5.00 -0.94 -6.38
CA LYS A 181 5.66 -2.23 -6.12
C LYS A 181 7.20 -2.12 -6.14
N SER A 182 7.75 -1.17 -6.86
CA SER A 182 9.18 -0.81 -6.84
C SER A 182 9.68 -0.23 -5.52
N GLY A 183 8.76 0.17 -4.61
CA GLY A 183 9.06 0.88 -3.39
C GLY A 183 9.06 2.41 -3.52
N ALA A 184 8.91 2.96 -4.73
CA ALA A 184 8.74 4.39 -4.93
C ALA A 184 7.40 4.87 -4.33
N ILE A 185 7.39 6.07 -3.76
CA ILE A 185 6.15 6.67 -3.24
C ILE A 185 5.20 6.95 -4.40
N LYS A 186 3.94 6.50 -4.26
CA LYS A 186 2.86 6.72 -5.21
C LYS A 186 1.98 7.90 -4.82
N GLU A 187 1.66 8.02 -3.53
CA GLU A 187 0.80 9.09 -3.01
C GLU A 187 1.11 9.40 -1.56
N THR A 188 1.01 10.67 -1.19
CA THR A 188 0.94 11.14 0.19
C THR A 188 -0.29 12.02 0.37
N SER A 189 -1.05 11.80 1.44
CA SER A 189 -2.25 12.57 1.76
C SER A 189 -2.47 12.70 3.27
N PHE A 190 -3.38 13.60 3.68
CA PHE A 190 -3.75 13.81 5.08
C PHE A 190 -5.25 13.67 5.26
N TRP A 191 -5.66 13.09 6.38
CA TRP A 191 -7.04 12.74 6.67
C TRP A 191 -7.44 13.16 8.08
N GLU A 192 -8.68 13.60 8.22
CA GLU A 192 -9.31 13.89 9.48
C GLU A 192 -10.75 13.37 9.48
N ASN A 193 -11.06 12.49 10.43
CA ASN A 193 -12.39 11.85 10.55
C ASN A 193 -12.90 11.25 9.22
N GLY A 194 -12.02 10.54 8.50
CA GLY A 194 -12.34 9.89 7.22
C GLY A 194 -12.43 10.83 6.02
N LYS A 195 -12.21 12.13 6.20
CA LYS A 195 -12.22 13.14 5.13
C LYS A 195 -10.80 13.58 4.81
N GLN A 196 -10.51 13.70 3.53
CA GLN A 196 -9.23 14.20 3.07
C GLN A 196 -9.09 15.69 3.39
N ILE A 197 -7.93 16.09 3.90
CA ILE A 197 -7.61 17.48 4.24
C ILE A 197 -6.24 17.86 3.68
N ALA A 198 -5.97 19.16 3.60
CA ALA A 198 -4.68 19.69 3.18
C ALA A 198 -4.22 19.21 1.79
N LYS A 199 -2.91 19.19 1.58
CA LYS A 199 -2.28 18.85 0.31
C LYS A 199 -2.19 17.33 0.13
N THR A 200 -2.62 16.86 -1.03
CA THR A 200 -2.34 15.51 -1.54
C THR A 200 -1.35 15.62 -2.69
N THR A 201 -0.34 14.78 -2.67
CA THR A 201 0.63 14.68 -3.76
C THR A 201 0.67 13.24 -4.27
N GLN A 202 0.47 13.08 -5.58
CA GLN A 202 0.66 11.83 -6.29
C GLN A 202 1.91 11.94 -7.15
N PHE A 203 2.60 10.82 -7.32
CA PHE A 203 3.86 10.75 -8.04
C PHE A 203 3.79 9.70 -9.15
N TRP A 204 4.55 9.92 -10.21
CA TRP A 204 4.94 8.88 -11.14
C TRP A 204 5.95 7.93 -10.48
N GLU A 205 6.10 6.74 -11.02
CA GLU A 205 7.02 5.74 -10.46
C GLU A 205 8.51 6.19 -10.52
N ASN A 206 8.84 7.09 -11.45
CA ASN A 206 10.17 7.73 -11.54
C ASN A 206 10.40 8.83 -10.47
N GLY A 207 9.41 9.10 -9.60
CA GLY A 207 9.48 10.09 -8.52
C GLY A 207 9.03 11.50 -8.90
N ASN A 208 8.78 11.80 -10.18
CA ASN A 208 8.21 13.08 -10.61
C ASN A 208 6.75 13.21 -10.11
N ASN A 209 6.32 14.45 -9.87
CA ASN A 209 4.91 14.68 -9.53
C ASN A 209 3.99 14.18 -10.66
N TYR A 210 2.91 13.47 -10.30
CA TYR A 210 1.79 13.17 -11.19
C TYR A 210 0.66 14.18 -11.00
N ALA A 211 0.23 14.39 -9.74
CA ALA A 211 -0.80 15.34 -9.40
C ALA A 211 -0.57 15.95 -8.01
N VAL A 212 -0.93 17.23 -7.86
CA VAL A 212 -0.98 17.93 -6.57
C VAL A 212 -2.32 18.61 -6.43
N ALA A 213 -3.04 18.30 -5.36
CA ALA A 213 -4.35 18.83 -5.04
C ALA A 213 -4.41 19.30 -3.59
N ASN A 214 -5.33 20.20 -3.27
CA ASN A 214 -5.63 20.60 -1.90
C ASN A 214 -7.08 20.26 -1.57
N TYR A 215 -7.31 19.81 -0.35
CA TYR A 215 -8.62 19.42 0.13
C TYR A 215 -8.95 20.15 1.44
N GLU A 216 -10.21 20.51 1.58
CA GLU A 216 -10.79 21.00 2.83
C GLU A 216 -12.04 20.19 3.16
N LYS A 217 -12.03 19.48 4.29
CA LYS A 217 -13.14 18.61 4.74
C LYS A 217 -13.64 17.61 3.68
N GLY A 218 -12.71 17.08 2.85
CA GLY A 218 -13.00 16.13 1.77
C GLY A 218 -13.38 16.78 0.45
N VAL A 219 -13.44 18.09 0.36
CA VAL A 219 -13.79 18.82 -0.85
C VAL A 219 -12.52 19.40 -1.48
N LEU A 220 -12.35 19.17 -2.79
CA LEU A 220 -11.26 19.73 -3.57
C LEU A 220 -11.38 21.25 -3.61
N THR A 221 -10.31 21.96 -3.26
CA THR A 221 -10.27 23.42 -3.22
C THR A 221 -8.93 23.97 -3.69
N GLY A 222 -8.93 25.20 -4.18
CA GLY A 222 -7.72 25.84 -4.70
C GLY A 222 -7.18 25.15 -5.97
N LYS A 223 -5.88 25.21 -6.13
CA LYS A 223 -5.20 24.76 -7.34
C LYS A 223 -5.00 23.26 -7.35
N LEU A 224 -5.38 22.61 -8.46
CA LEU A 224 -5.02 21.25 -8.83
C LEU A 224 -4.10 21.32 -10.04
N THR A 225 -2.95 20.64 -9.96
CA THR A 225 -1.97 20.59 -11.04
C THR A 225 -1.63 19.14 -11.36
N TRP A 226 -1.63 18.79 -12.65
CA TRP A 226 -1.11 17.52 -13.16
C TRP A 226 0.15 17.73 -13.99
N TRP A 227 0.99 16.72 -14.04
CA TRP A 227 2.23 16.71 -14.80
C TRP A 227 2.30 15.48 -15.71
N TYR A 228 3.01 15.59 -16.79
CA TYR A 228 3.51 14.47 -17.56
C TYR A 228 4.61 13.73 -16.79
N GLU A 229 4.91 12.51 -17.21
CA GLU A 229 5.93 11.68 -16.56
C GLU A 229 7.35 12.27 -16.62
N ASP A 230 7.62 13.09 -17.66
CA ASP A 230 8.88 13.84 -17.81
C ASP A 230 9.00 15.07 -16.88
N GLY A 231 7.96 15.35 -16.09
CA GLY A 231 7.91 16.46 -15.14
C GLY A 231 7.38 17.78 -15.71
N GLN A 232 7.01 17.86 -17.00
CA GLN A 232 6.35 19.04 -17.57
C GLN A 232 4.91 19.12 -17.09
N LYS A 233 4.40 20.36 -16.90
CA LYS A 233 2.99 20.55 -16.55
C LYS A 233 2.08 20.05 -17.69
N LYS A 234 1.01 19.34 -17.31
CA LYS A 234 -0.04 18.88 -18.21
C LYS A 234 -1.31 19.72 -18.06
N GLU A 235 -1.70 20.00 -16.83
CA GLU A 235 -2.92 20.77 -16.53
C GLU A 235 -2.75 21.52 -15.21
N GLU A 236 -3.31 22.72 -15.12
CA GLU A 236 -3.44 23.50 -13.89
C GLU A 236 -4.84 24.12 -13.87
N VAL A 237 -5.64 23.82 -12.86
CA VAL A 237 -7.04 24.25 -12.73
C VAL A 237 -7.30 24.71 -11.32
N ASN A 238 -8.08 25.78 -11.16
CA ASN A 238 -8.55 26.21 -9.86
C ASN A 238 -9.94 25.61 -9.55
N PHE A 239 -10.15 25.28 -8.28
CA PHE A 239 -11.39 24.71 -7.75
C PHE A 239 -11.90 25.54 -6.56
N VAL A 240 -13.20 25.76 -6.53
CA VAL A 240 -13.94 26.33 -5.40
C VAL A 240 -15.11 25.37 -5.10
N ASP A 241 -15.20 24.91 -3.86
CA ASP A 241 -16.24 23.98 -3.42
C ASP A 241 -16.42 22.76 -4.32
N GLY A 242 -15.30 22.18 -4.77
CA GLY A 242 -15.26 21.00 -5.64
C GLY A 242 -15.60 21.23 -7.11
N LYS A 243 -15.86 22.47 -7.52
CA LYS A 243 -16.17 22.86 -8.90
C LYS A 243 -15.02 23.66 -9.50
N ARG A 244 -14.80 23.50 -10.81
CA ARG A 244 -13.87 24.35 -11.56
C ARG A 244 -14.34 25.80 -11.49
N ASP A 245 -13.46 26.70 -11.11
CA ASP A 245 -13.76 28.13 -11.02
C ASP A 245 -12.51 28.96 -11.27
N GLY A 246 -12.59 29.92 -12.18
CA GLY A 246 -11.50 30.78 -12.60
C GLY A 246 -10.61 30.18 -13.70
N LEU A 247 -9.33 30.55 -13.65
CA LEU A 247 -8.39 30.24 -14.71
C LEU A 247 -7.98 28.74 -14.68
N ALA A 248 -7.93 28.16 -15.89
CA ALA A 248 -7.42 26.83 -16.16
C ALA A 248 -6.44 26.87 -17.34
N TYR A 249 -5.39 26.05 -17.27
CA TYR A 249 -4.35 25.97 -18.27
C TYR A 249 -4.07 24.52 -18.61
N TRP A 250 -3.85 24.24 -19.90
CA TRP A 250 -3.44 22.93 -20.41
C TRP A 250 -2.21 23.08 -21.30
N TRP A 251 -1.38 22.06 -21.30
CA TRP A 251 -0.14 22.01 -22.11
C TRP A 251 -0.06 20.68 -22.85
N TYR A 252 0.54 20.72 -24.00
CA TYR A 252 1.01 19.54 -24.73
C TYR A 252 2.28 18.98 -24.08
N SER A 253 2.62 17.73 -24.37
CA SER A 253 3.86 17.09 -23.89
C SER A 253 5.14 17.72 -24.44
N ASN A 254 5.07 18.58 -25.46
CA ASN A 254 6.20 19.38 -25.93
C ASN A 254 6.36 20.72 -25.17
N GLY A 255 5.53 20.98 -24.16
CA GLY A 255 5.54 22.19 -23.36
C GLY A 255 4.73 23.37 -23.93
N ASN A 256 4.25 23.29 -25.17
CA ASN A 256 3.41 24.34 -25.75
C ASN A 256 2.04 24.36 -25.06
N LYS A 257 1.44 25.55 -24.98
CA LYS A 257 0.08 25.69 -24.46
C LYS A 257 -0.92 24.96 -25.37
N LYS A 258 -1.80 24.18 -24.74
CA LYS A 258 -2.90 23.47 -25.40
C LYS A 258 -4.23 24.19 -25.24
N GLY A 259 -4.42 24.84 -24.08
CA GLY A 259 -5.63 25.60 -23.81
C GLY A 259 -5.47 26.56 -22.63
N ILE A 260 -6.30 27.59 -22.65
CA ILE A 260 -6.52 28.51 -21.51
C ILE A 260 -8.03 28.72 -21.41
N ALA A 261 -8.58 28.51 -20.23
CA ALA A 261 -9.98 28.85 -19.97
C ALA A 261 -10.08 29.83 -18.79
N ASP A 262 -11.12 30.66 -18.84
CA ASP A 262 -11.60 31.39 -17.69
C ASP A 262 -13.09 31.05 -17.55
N VAL A 263 -13.38 30.23 -16.52
CA VAL A 263 -14.70 29.64 -16.32
C VAL A 263 -15.12 29.87 -14.89
N SER A 264 -16.29 30.47 -14.71
CA SER A 264 -16.91 30.61 -13.39
C SER A 264 -18.23 29.85 -13.35
N SER A 265 -18.38 28.97 -12.36
CA SER A 265 -19.56 28.11 -12.21
C SER A 265 -19.95 27.34 -13.49
N GLY A 266 -18.95 26.85 -14.24
CA GLY A 266 -19.14 26.06 -15.46
C GLY A 266 -19.45 26.90 -16.71
N THR A 267 -19.38 28.24 -16.66
CA THR A 267 -19.67 29.13 -17.80
C THR A 267 -18.52 30.11 -18.03
N GLY A 268 -18.14 30.32 -19.27
CA GLY A 268 -17.02 31.19 -19.63
C GLY A 268 -16.53 31.00 -21.04
N GLN A 269 -15.24 31.16 -21.25
CA GLN A 269 -14.58 30.98 -22.53
C GLN A 269 -13.35 30.08 -22.41
N VAL A 270 -13.04 29.39 -23.48
CA VAL A 270 -11.79 28.64 -23.66
C VAL A 270 -11.12 29.07 -24.95
N THR A 271 -9.82 29.31 -24.90
CA THR A 271 -8.95 29.46 -26.06
C THR A 271 -8.12 28.19 -26.17
N LEU A 272 -8.22 27.52 -27.30
CA LEU A 272 -7.46 26.32 -27.65
C LEU A 272 -6.36 26.68 -28.65
N PHE A 273 -5.24 25.97 -28.57
CA PHE A 273 -4.07 26.20 -29.42
C PHE A 273 -3.70 24.91 -30.16
N SER A 274 -3.26 25.05 -31.42
CA SER A 274 -2.63 23.94 -32.14
C SER A 274 -1.32 23.48 -31.44
N LYS A 275 -0.88 22.25 -31.71
CA LYS A 275 0.28 21.64 -31.04
C LYS A 275 1.61 22.38 -31.32
N ASP A 276 1.70 23.03 -32.49
CA ASP A 276 2.83 23.86 -32.91
C ASP A 276 2.68 25.34 -32.47
N ALA A 277 1.58 25.67 -31.80
CA ALA A 277 1.21 27.02 -31.37
C ALA A 277 1.03 28.04 -32.53
N SER A 278 0.86 27.58 -33.76
CA SER A 278 0.70 28.46 -34.96
C SER A 278 -0.72 29.00 -35.09
N HIS A 279 -1.71 28.27 -34.54
CA HIS A 279 -3.12 28.62 -34.61
C HIS A 279 -3.77 28.58 -33.23
N PHE A 280 -4.85 29.37 -33.07
CA PHE A 280 -5.70 29.29 -31.88
C PHE A 280 -7.16 29.65 -32.24
N GLU A 281 -8.09 29.11 -31.47
CA GLU A 281 -9.50 29.42 -31.56
C GLU A 281 -10.13 29.64 -30.18
N ARG A 282 -11.23 30.39 -30.14
CA ARG A 282 -12.00 30.68 -28.95
C ARG A 282 -13.39 30.11 -29.03
N PHE A 283 -13.76 29.41 -27.96
CA PHE A 283 -15.07 28.78 -27.85
C PHE A 283 -15.75 29.22 -26.55
N ASN A 284 -17.08 29.24 -26.58
CA ASN A 284 -17.88 29.46 -25.40
C ASN A 284 -17.98 28.18 -24.59
N VAL A 285 -18.02 28.30 -23.28
CA VAL A 285 -18.24 27.22 -22.33
C VAL A 285 -19.52 27.49 -21.56
N GLN A 286 -20.40 26.49 -21.48
CA GLN A 286 -21.60 26.52 -20.66
C GLN A 286 -21.85 25.13 -20.05
N ASN A 287 -22.06 25.09 -18.73
CA ASN A 287 -22.18 23.85 -17.96
C ASN A 287 -21.03 22.87 -18.23
N ASP A 288 -19.79 23.41 -18.23
CA ASP A 288 -18.55 22.68 -18.51
C ASP A 288 -18.49 22.02 -19.91
N LYS A 289 -19.32 22.46 -20.85
CA LYS A 289 -19.30 22.00 -22.25
C LYS A 289 -18.80 23.10 -23.14
N VAL A 290 -17.97 22.74 -24.11
CA VAL A 290 -17.43 23.63 -25.14
C VAL A 290 -18.34 23.58 -26.34
N PHE A 291 -18.71 24.76 -26.87
CA PHE A 291 -19.66 24.91 -27.94
C PHE A 291 -19.02 25.55 -29.19
N CYS A 292 -19.40 25.04 -30.36
CA CYS A 292 -19.20 25.71 -31.63
C CYS A 292 -19.93 27.05 -31.70
N LYS A 293 -19.57 27.91 -32.67
CA LYS A 293 -20.35 29.12 -33.03
C LYS A 293 -21.78 28.80 -33.43
N SER A 294 -22.01 27.63 -34.07
CA SER A 294 -23.34 27.12 -34.41
C SER A 294 -24.21 26.76 -33.18
N GLY A 295 -23.62 26.64 -31.99
CA GLY A 295 -24.32 26.24 -30.77
C GLY A 295 -24.30 24.73 -30.53
N GLU A 296 -23.60 23.96 -31.33
CA GLU A 296 -23.40 22.52 -31.09
C GLU A 296 -22.35 22.29 -30.02
N ILE A 297 -22.49 21.17 -29.28
CA ILE A 297 -21.53 20.75 -28.27
C ILE A 297 -20.38 20.01 -28.94
N LEU A 298 -19.15 20.53 -28.80
CA LEU A 298 -17.95 19.84 -29.26
C LEU A 298 -17.52 18.74 -28.26
N PHE A 299 -17.31 19.11 -27.01
CA PHE A 299 -16.87 18.21 -25.96
C PHE A 299 -17.03 18.84 -24.57
N SER A 300 -16.75 18.06 -23.53
CA SER A 300 -16.65 18.60 -22.17
C SER A 300 -15.25 19.20 -21.93
N ILE A 301 -15.16 20.33 -21.22
CA ILE A 301 -13.90 21.03 -20.92
C ILE A 301 -12.84 20.11 -20.28
N GLU A 302 -13.24 19.11 -19.51
CA GLU A 302 -12.36 18.11 -18.91
C GLU A 302 -11.62 17.24 -19.94
N ASN A 303 -12.15 17.16 -21.19
CA ASN A 303 -11.52 16.38 -22.26
C ASN A 303 -10.30 17.08 -22.84
N ILE A 304 -10.08 18.37 -22.57
CA ILE A 304 -8.90 19.11 -23.04
C ILE A 304 -7.60 18.48 -22.52
N SER A 305 -7.62 17.92 -21.31
CA SER A 305 -6.45 17.26 -20.73
C SER A 305 -6.11 15.90 -21.38
N LYS A 306 -7.06 15.30 -22.12
CA LYS A 306 -6.83 14.01 -22.79
C LYS A 306 -5.90 14.21 -24.01
N ASP A 307 -5.17 13.16 -24.37
CA ASP A 307 -4.24 13.20 -25.51
C ASP A 307 -4.96 13.10 -26.87
N SER A 308 -6.26 13.40 -26.91
CA SER A 308 -7.05 13.50 -28.13
C SER A 308 -6.68 14.75 -28.94
N VAL A 309 -6.76 14.66 -30.24
CA VAL A 309 -6.63 15.81 -31.14
C VAL A 309 -7.76 16.78 -30.82
N LEU A 310 -7.40 18.05 -30.55
CA LEU A 310 -8.40 19.09 -30.39
C LEU A 310 -8.97 19.50 -31.77
N PRO A 311 -10.22 19.92 -31.82
CA PRO A 311 -10.85 20.37 -33.05
C PRO A 311 -10.35 21.80 -33.42
N ILE A 312 -9.05 21.93 -33.75
CA ILE A 312 -8.45 23.22 -34.10
C ILE A 312 -7.56 22.98 -35.29
N ASN A 313 -8.02 23.46 -36.45
CA ASN A 313 -7.29 23.39 -37.74
C ASN A 313 -6.66 22.00 -37.97
N ASN A 314 -7.42 20.96 -37.66
CA ASN A 314 -6.99 19.55 -37.72
C ASN A 314 -7.34 18.91 -39.09
N GLY A 315 -7.92 19.69 -40.03
CA GLY A 315 -8.39 19.22 -41.32
C GLY A 315 -9.71 18.45 -41.27
N THR A 316 -10.36 18.40 -40.11
CA THR A 316 -11.66 17.76 -39.91
C THR A 316 -12.66 18.79 -39.39
N CYS A 317 -13.75 18.94 -40.09
CA CYS A 317 -14.85 19.82 -39.68
C CYS A 317 -15.66 19.15 -38.57
N ASP A 318 -15.33 19.46 -37.32
CA ASP A 318 -15.97 18.88 -36.13
C ASP A 318 -17.25 19.64 -35.72
N CYS A 319 -17.41 20.88 -36.19
CA CYS A 319 -18.65 21.66 -36.09
C CYS A 319 -19.41 21.66 -37.40
N ALA A 320 -20.75 21.68 -37.34
CA ALA A 320 -21.59 21.69 -38.57
C ALA A 320 -21.35 22.92 -39.48
N ASP A 321 -20.88 24.04 -38.92
CA ASP A 321 -20.53 25.27 -39.67
C ASP A 321 -19.03 25.36 -39.99
N CYS A 322 -18.25 24.32 -39.71
CA CYS A 322 -16.79 24.28 -39.85
C CYS A 322 -16.07 25.46 -39.16
N SER A 323 -16.63 25.99 -38.08
CA SER A 323 -16.07 27.15 -37.40
C SER A 323 -14.77 26.87 -36.68
N ASP A 324 -14.41 25.58 -36.52
CA ASP A 324 -13.16 25.06 -35.96
C ASP A 324 -12.02 24.98 -37.00
N GLU A 325 -12.34 25.16 -38.30
CA GLU A 325 -11.39 25.14 -39.43
C GLU A 325 -11.14 26.52 -40.04
N SER A 326 -11.64 27.59 -39.42
CA SER A 326 -11.42 28.93 -39.96
C SER A 326 -9.95 29.34 -39.82
N SER A 327 -9.34 29.61 -40.95
CA SER A 327 -7.96 30.08 -41.17
C SER A 327 -7.63 31.39 -40.48
#